data_6fc9da084dd92314186789e93dd93e48
#
_entry.id   6fc9da084dd92314186789e93dd93e48
#
_cell.length_a   1.000
_cell.length_b   1.000
_cell.length_c   1.000
_cell.angle_alpha   90.00
_cell.angle_beta   90.00
_cell.angle_gamma   90.00
#
_symmetry.space_group_name_H-M   'P 1'
#
loop_
_entity.id
_entity.type
_entity.pdbx_description
1 polymer ?
#
loop_
_entity_poly.entity_id
_entity_poly.type
_entity_poly.pdbx_seq_one_letter_code
_entity_poly.pdbx_strand_id
1 'polypeptide(L)'
;MSNDFGLFFTRDSTVIRLPQNPEKLPEARPGGNTDYNVLGLGQIMIPRTPNLKEITISSYFPGRVSAGVLTSGSFEPPEFYISFFQSAMDDLTPILYTPVRYYENGEPFMTGETGLMVLVSQFDTEERGGETGDFYYDLTLTEYRDYTPGTVQVKQPSAQGSAPSAIAEPTRSVPKSELAVGSVCLVNGSYYSSSYGDGPSGNGSGRQVRVSRIVDAIRDYPVHVTAESGGALGWTKRESLQVISI
;
A
#
# COMPACT_ATOMS: atom_id res chain seq x y z
N MET A 1 17.90 -37.13 10.60
CA MET A 1 17.94 -35.74 11.10
C MET A 1 16.51 -35.24 11.02
N SER A 2 15.96 -34.76 12.11
CA SER A 2 14.61 -34.18 12.08
C SER A 2 14.68 -32.85 11.32
N ASN A 3 13.79 -32.68 10.35
CA ASN A 3 13.63 -31.41 9.64
C ASN A 3 12.84 -30.47 10.54
N ASP A 4 13.53 -29.67 11.35
CA ASP A 4 12.89 -28.76 12.29
C ASP A 4 12.12 -27.63 11.57
N PHE A 5 12.57 -27.23 10.38
CA PHE A 5 11.91 -26.25 9.54
C PHE A 5 12.30 -26.39 8.06
N GLY A 6 11.49 -25.79 7.18
CA GLY A 6 11.76 -25.63 5.75
C GLY A 6 11.50 -24.20 5.34
N LEU A 7 12.40 -23.61 4.56
CA LEU A 7 12.29 -22.25 4.05
C LEU A 7 11.90 -22.30 2.58
N PHE A 8 10.70 -21.80 2.28
CA PHE A 8 10.16 -21.78 0.93
C PHE A 8 10.08 -20.35 0.43
N PHE A 9 10.40 -20.17 -0.84
CA PHE A 9 10.30 -18.89 -1.53
C PHE A 9 9.48 -19.09 -2.80
N THR A 10 8.51 -18.20 -2.99
CA THR A 10 7.65 -18.23 -4.18
C THR A 10 7.78 -16.92 -4.93
N ARG A 11 8.05 -17.02 -6.22
CA ARG A 11 8.04 -15.90 -7.16
C ARG A 11 7.27 -16.32 -8.40
N ASP A 12 6.23 -15.59 -8.74
CA ASP A 12 5.31 -15.93 -9.83
C ASP A 12 4.75 -17.36 -9.68
N SER A 13 5.14 -18.28 -10.57
CA SER A 13 4.76 -19.71 -10.52
C SER A 13 5.87 -20.61 -9.99
N THR A 14 7.04 -20.04 -9.65
CA THR A 14 8.20 -20.81 -9.20
C THR A 14 8.24 -20.85 -7.68
N VAL A 15 8.24 -22.04 -7.13
CA VAL A 15 8.40 -22.31 -5.69
C VAL A 15 9.71 -23.04 -5.48
N ILE A 16 10.59 -22.46 -4.68
CA ILE A 16 11.86 -23.09 -4.29
C ILE A 16 11.88 -23.34 -2.79
N ARG A 17 12.56 -24.42 -2.39
CA ARG A 17 12.92 -24.71 -1.01
C ARG A 17 14.43 -24.60 -0.89
N LEU A 18 14.92 -23.97 0.19
CA LEU A 18 16.36 -23.97 0.45
C LEU A 18 16.87 -25.39 0.65
N PRO A 19 17.95 -25.78 -0.06
CA PRO A 19 18.49 -27.12 -0.02
C PRO A 19 19.15 -27.47 1.31
N GLN A 20 19.64 -26.44 2.01
CA GLN A 20 20.25 -26.56 3.32
C GLN A 20 19.63 -25.53 4.27
N ASN A 21 19.13 -26.00 5.40
CA ASN A 21 18.64 -25.11 6.44
C ASN A 21 19.80 -24.34 7.10
N PRO A 22 19.63 -23.04 7.41
CA PRO A 22 20.60 -22.30 8.18
C PRO A 22 20.68 -22.82 9.63
N GLU A 23 21.81 -22.64 10.27
CA GLU A 23 21.98 -23.00 11.70
C GLU A 23 21.07 -22.17 12.61
N LYS A 24 20.86 -20.91 12.23
CA LYS A 24 20.03 -19.93 12.95
C LYS A 24 19.14 -19.18 11.98
N LEU A 25 17.96 -18.83 12.42
CA LEU A 25 17.02 -18.00 11.65
C LEU A 25 16.68 -16.75 12.47
N PRO A 26 17.55 -15.72 12.50
CA PRO A 26 17.27 -14.49 13.18
C PRO A 26 16.19 -13.68 12.44
N GLU A 27 15.20 -13.21 13.20
CA GLU A 27 14.14 -12.33 12.72
C GLU A 27 14.12 -11.09 13.62
N ALA A 28 14.40 -9.93 13.06
CA ALA A 28 14.36 -8.66 13.76
C ALA A 28 13.09 -7.89 13.39
N ARG A 29 12.39 -7.40 14.41
CA ARG A 29 11.23 -6.51 14.23
C ARG A 29 11.39 -5.28 15.12
N PRO A 30 12.17 -4.27 14.67
CA PRO A 30 12.39 -3.08 15.47
C PRO A 30 11.10 -2.27 15.64
N GLY A 31 10.89 -1.77 16.86
CA GLY A 31 9.79 -0.85 17.14
C GLY A 31 10.00 0.50 16.47
N GLY A 32 8.92 1.14 16.03
CA GLY A 32 8.96 2.48 15.43
C GLY A 32 8.76 3.63 16.43
N ASN A 33 8.73 3.35 17.72
CA ASN A 33 8.44 4.34 18.76
C ASN A 33 9.47 5.48 18.78
N THR A 34 9.02 6.66 19.18
CA THR A 34 9.87 7.85 19.32
C THR A 34 9.77 8.41 20.72
N ASP A 35 10.92 8.67 21.33
CA ASP A 35 11.02 9.24 22.67
C ASP A 35 11.18 10.76 22.60
N TYR A 36 10.52 11.45 23.52
CA TYR A 36 10.63 12.89 23.70
C TYR A 36 10.82 13.22 25.17
N ASN A 37 11.68 14.21 25.44
CA ASN A 37 11.86 14.73 26.80
C ASN A 37 11.04 16.01 26.93
N VAL A 38 10.02 15.97 27.80
CA VAL A 38 9.08 17.09 28.01
C VAL A 38 9.40 17.75 29.36
N LEU A 39 9.58 19.07 29.33
CA LEU A 39 9.89 19.85 30.53
C LEU A 39 8.74 19.70 31.55
N GLY A 40 9.07 19.31 32.76
CA GLY A 40 8.11 19.12 33.85
C GLY A 40 7.36 17.79 33.87
N LEU A 41 7.41 17.01 32.76
CA LEU A 41 6.79 15.69 32.68
C LEU A 41 7.80 14.54 32.57
N GLY A 42 9.03 14.83 32.15
CA GLY A 42 10.07 13.82 31.92
C GLY A 42 10.01 13.20 30.52
N GLN A 43 10.59 12.00 30.43
CA GLN A 43 10.62 11.26 29.15
C GLN A 43 9.26 10.62 28.88
N ILE A 44 8.74 10.85 27.66
CA ILE A 44 7.53 10.21 27.13
C ILE A 44 7.87 9.44 25.86
N MET A 45 7.20 8.31 25.64
CA MET A 45 7.31 7.51 24.43
C MET A 45 6.02 7.61 23.63
N ILE A 46 6.13 8.04 22.39
CA ILE A 46 5.01 8.05 21.45
C ILE A 46 5.03 6.75 20.64
N PRO A 47 3.99 5.90 20.79
CA PRO A 47 3.90 4.66 20.05
C PRO A 47 3.69 4.95 18.56
N ARG A 48 4.42 4.24 17.71
CA ARG A 48 4.29 4.27 16.25
C ARG A 48 4.23 2.85 15.72
N THR A 49 3.80 2.73 14.47
CA THR A 49 3.83 1.44 13.76
C THR A 49 5.26 0.89 13.75
N PRO A 50 5.44 -0.42 14.01
CA PRO A 50 6.74 -1.06 13.93
C PRO A 50 7.40 -0.87 12.57
N ASN A 51 8.72 -0.80 12.55
CA ASN A 51 9.49 -0.82 11.32
C ASN A 51 9.32 -2.16 10.58
N LEU A 52 9.84 -2.22 9.37
CA LEU A 52 9.80 -3.43 8.56
C LEU A 52 10.57 -4.55 9.27
N LYS A 53 10.08 -5.78 9.16
CA LYS A 53 10.82 -6.96 9.60
C LYS A 53 12.05 -7.16 8.74
N GLU A 54 13.12 -7.61 9.34
CA GLU A 54 14.35 -8.01 8.68
C GLU A 54 14.70 -9.44 9.06
N ILE A 55 15.01 -10.25 8.08
CA ILE A 55 15.36 -11.67 8.22
C ILE A 55 16.70 -11.89 7.56
N THR A 56 17.67 -12.40 8.31
CA THR A 56 18.99 -12.73 7.78
C THR A 56 19.14 -14.26 7.75
N ILE A 57 19.55 -14.79 6.61
CA ILE A 57 19.74 -16.23 6.39
C ILE A 57 21.16 -16.45 5.91
N SER A 58 21.95 -17.15 6.70
CA SER A 58 23.32 -17.55 6.34
C SER A 58 23.38 -19.06 6.21
N SER A 59 23.73 -19.58 5.04
CA SER A 59 23.82 -20.99 4.75
C SER A 59 24.69 -21.22 3.51
N TYR A 60 24.54 -22.37 2.85
CA TYR A 60 25.22 -22.65 1.60
C TYR A 60 24.31 -23.42 0.62
N PHE A 61 24.59 -23.27 -0.64
CA PHE A 61 24.00 -24.08 -1.70
C PHE A 61 24.98 -25.19 -2.04
N PRO A 62 24.60 -26.47 -1.84
CA PRO A 62 25.49 -27.61 -2.07
C PRO A 62 25.70 -27.85 -3.55
N GLY A 63 26.95 -28.05 -3.97
CA GLY A 63 27.32 -28.42 -5.33
C GLY A 63 27.02 -29.85 -5.70
N ARG A 64 26.65 -30.67 -4.72
CA ARG A 64 26.35 -32.08 -4.90
C ARG A 64 25.31 -32.61 -3.90
N VAL A 65 24.60 -33.65 -4.28
CA VAL A 65 23.69 -34.35 -3.38
C VAL A 65 24.43 -34.96 -2.19
N SER A 66 24.04 -34.66 -0.99
CA SER A 66 24.54 -35.26 0.24
C SER A 66 23.39 -35.59 1.20
N ALA A 67 23.65 -36.35 2.25
CA ALA A 67 22.63 -36.81 3.20
C ALA A 67 21.91 -35.68 3.97
N GLY A 68 22.45 -34.47 3.96
CA GLY A 68 21.84 -33.29 4.62
C GLY A 68 21.08 -32.39 3.68
N VAL A 69 21.12 -32.63 2.38
CA VAL A 69 20.45 -31.78 1.38
C VAL A 69 18.98 -32.12 1.31
N LEU A 70 18.16 -31.10 1.49
CA LEU A 70 16.71 -31.18 1.44
C LEU A 70 16.23 -30.71 0.05
N THR A 71 15.62 -31.62 -0.70
CA THR A 71 15.07 -31.30 -2.02
C THR A 71 13.56 -31.49 -2.03
N SER A 72 12.85 -30.60 -2.72
CA SER A 72 11.40 -30.76 -2.97
C SER A 72 11.12 -31.51 -4.28
N GLY A 73 12.07 -32.23 -4.82
CA GLY A 73 11.99 -32.91 -6.12
C GLY A 73 13.38 -33.30 -6.59
N SER A 74 13.81 -32.84 -7.77
CA SER A 74 15.16 -32.97 -8.27
C SER A 74 16.15 -32.09 -7.52
N PHE A 75 17.41 -32.50 -7.51
CA PHE A 75 18.50 -31.65 -7.05
C PHE A 75 18.75 -30.53 -8.06
N GLU A 76 18.75 -29.31 -7.58
CA GLU A 76 19.07 -28.15 -8.40
C GLU A 76 20.48 -27.65 -8.05
N PRO A 77 21.27 -27.21 -9.03
CA PRO A 77 22.63 -26.72 -8.80
C PRO A 77 22.61 -25.32 -8.14
N PRO A 78 23.72 -24.91 -7.51
CA PRO A 78 23.81 -23.59 -6.85
C PRO A 78 23.41 -22.41 -7.71
N GLU A 79 23.75 -22.42 -9.00
CA GLU A 79 23.41 -21.34 -9.95
C GLU A 79 21.90 -21.10 -10.05
N PHE A 80 21.09 -22.13 -9.88
CA PHE A 80 19.64 -22.01 -9.90
C PHE A 80 19.14 -21.11 -8.76
N TYR A 81 19.61 -21.32 -7.55
CA TYR A 81 19.24 -20.54 -6.37
C TYR A 81 19.81 -19.12 -6.43
N ILE A 82 21.07 -19.01 -6.85
CA ILE A 82 21.74 -17.70 -7.02
C ILE A 82 20.98 -16.85 -8.03
N SER A 83 20.65 -17.42 -9.19
CA SER A 83 19.90 -16.73 -10.24
C SER A 83 18.49 -16.32 -9.78
N PHE A 84 17.83 -17.13 -8.96
CA PHE A 84 16.52 -16.83 -8.41
C PHE A 84 16.55 -15.57 -7.53
N PHE A 85 17.50 -15.47 -6.59
CA PHE A 85 17.59 -14.34 -5.68
C PHE A 85 18.16 -13.08 -6.38
N GLN A 86 19.14 -13.22 -7.25
CA GLN A 86 19.68 -12.11 -8.02
C GLN A 86 18.62 -11.51 -8.95
N SER A 87 17.90 -12.33 -9.69
CA SER A 87 16.85 -11.82 -10.57
C SER A 87 15.69 -11.17 -9.80
N ALA A 88 15.34 -11.67 -8.61
CA ALA A 88 14.35 -11.02 -7.76
C ALA A 88 14.82 -9.63 -7.28
N MET A 89 16.11 -9.49 -7.00
CA MET A 89 16.73 -8.22 -6.60
C MET A 89 16.82 -7.24 -7.77
N ASP A 90 17.29 -7.70 -8.94
CA ASP A 90 17.46 -6.87 -10.14
C ASP A 90 16.12 -6.36 -10.69
N ASP A 91 15.09 -7.22 -10.69
CA ASP A 91 13.74 -6.88 -11.15
C ASP A 91 12.93 -6.11 -10.11
N LEU A 92 13.46 -5.88 -8.91
CA LEU A 92 12.79 -5.22 -7.79
C LEU A 92 11.44 -5.87 -7.43
N THR A 93 11.36 -7.19 -7.60
CA THR A 93 10.12 -7.95 -7.45
C THR A 93 10.01 -8.55 -6.05
N PRO A 94 8.95 -8.27 -5.30
CA PRO A 94 8.73 -8.93 -4.01
C PRO A 94 8.54 -10.44 -4.18
N ILE A 95 9.12 -11.20 -3.26
CA ILE A 95 8.97 -12.66 -3.19
C ILE A 95 8.19 -13.05 -1.94
N LEU A 96 7.44 -14.14 -2.01
CA LEU A 96 6.74 -14.67 -0.85
C LEU A 96 7.67 -15.63 -0.09
N TYR A 97 8.04 -15.23 1.11
CA TYR A 97 8.80 -16.07 2.05
C TYR A 97 7.87 -16.82 2.98
N THR A 98 7.95 -18.15 3.01
CA THR A 98 7.11 -19.02 3.83
C THR A 98 7.98 -19.97 4.65
N PRO A 99 8.27 -19.64 5.92
CA PRO A 99 8.90 -20.57 6.84
C PRO A 99 7.87 -21.60 7.32
N VAL A 100 8.16 -22.87 7.13
CA VAL A 100 7.34 -23.98 7.63
C VAL A 100 8.11 -24.68 8.74
N ARG A 101 7.53 -24.82 9.91
CA ARG A 101 8.10 -25.51 11.05
C ARG A 101 7.45 -26.88 11.19
N TYR A 102 8.23 -27.88 11.57
CA TYR A 102 7.78 -29.26 11.69
C TYR A 102 7.98 -29.79 13.10
N TYR A 103 7.02 -30.57 13.57
CA TYR A 103 7.21 -31.41 14.74
C TYR A 103 8.17 -32.57 14.45
N GLU A 104 8.65 -33.27 15.48
CA GLU A 104 9.50 -34.44 15.34
C GLU A 104 8.85 -35.57 14.51
N ASN A 105 7.51 -35.62 14.49
CA ASN A 105 6.74 -36.59 13.67
C ASN A 105 6.62 -36.15 12.20
N GLY A 106 7.18 -35.01 11.81
CA GLY A 106 7.14 -34.47 10.45
C GLY A 106 5.87 -33.71 10.09
N GLU A 107 4.93 -33.51 11.04
CA GLU A 107 3.75 -32.70 10.82
C GLU A 107 4.08 -31.21 10.96
N PRO A 108 3.57 -30.34 10.06
CA PRO A 108 3.80 -28.90 10.18
C PRO A 108 3.04 -28.33 11.38
N PHE A 109 3.65 -27.39 12.09
CA PHE A 109 3.00 -26.59 13.12
C PHE A 109 3.10 -25.09 12.80
N MET A 110 2.33 -24.25 13.50
CA MET A 110 2.19 -22.82 13.20
C MET A 110 1.69 -22.56 11.77
N THR A 111 0.77 -23.41 11.32
CA THR A 111 0.20 -23.37 9.95
C THR A 111 -0.63 -22.12 9.66
N GLY A 112 -0.87 -21.27 10.66
CA GLY A 112 -1.58 -19.99 10.50
C GLY A 112 -0.68 -18.83 10.06
N GLU A 113 0.63 -19.03 9.97
CA GLU A 113 1.51 -18.00 9.40
C GLU A 113 1.33 -17.98 7.88
N THR A 114 0.61 -16.99 7.42
CA THR A 114 0.61 -16.58 6.01
C THR A 114 2.03 -16.16 5.67
N GLY A 115 2.55 -16.59 4.54
CA GLY A 115 3.89 -16.19 4.09
C GLY A 115 4.05 -14.66 4.12
N LEU A 116 5.26 -14.19 4.30
CA LEU A 116 5.62 -12.77 4.34
C LEU A 116 6.13 -12.33 2.97
N MET A 117 5.54 -11.27 2.42
CA MET A 117 6.12 -10.64 1.23
C MET A 117 7.38 -9.89 1.63
N VAL A 118 8.48 -10.19 0.94
CA VAL A 118 9.81 -9.63 1.24
C VAL A 118 10.52 -9.18 -0.05
N LEU A 119 11.40 -8.19 0.10
CA LEU A 119 12.39 -7.83 -0.91
C LEU A 119 13.75 -8.37 -0.51
N VAL A 120 14.53 -8.79 -1.49
CA VAL A 120 15.95 -9.11 -1.29
C VAL A 120 16.71 -7.79 -1.14
N SER A 121 17.16 -7.51 0.08
CA SER A 121 17.88 -6.27 0.39
C SER A 121 19.39 -6.40 0.21
N GLN A 122 19.90 -7.61 0.48
CA GLN A 122 21.31 -7.93 0.30
C GLN A 122 21.45 -9.42 0.01
N PHE A 123 22.32 -9.77 -0.93
CA PHE A 123 22.64 -11.15 -1.26
C PHE A 123 24.10 -11.27 -1.63
N ASP A 124 24.89 -11.77 -0.71
CA ASP A 124 26.32 -11.98 -0.86
C ASP A 124 26.60 -13.47 -1.03
N THR A 125 27.56 -13.81 -1.88
CA THR A 125 27.98 -15.20 -2.12
C THR A 125 29.49 -15.32 -1.96
N GLU A 126 29.93 -16.43 -1.39
CA GLU A 126 31.33 -16.76 -1.13
C GLU A 126 31.63 -18.21 -1.52
N GLU A 127 32.73 -18.41 -2.26
CA GLU A 127 33.27 -19.73 -2.51
C GLU A 127 34.46 -19.99 -1.57
N ARG A 128 34.56 -21.19 -1.03
CA ARG A 128 35.65 -21.59 -0.13
C ARG A 128 36.58 -22.59 -0.77
N GLY A 129 37.88 -22.32 -0.68
CA GLY A 129 38.89 -23.23 -1.17
C GLY A 129 38.84 -24.59 -0.46
N GLY A 130 38.79 -25.66 -1.24
CA GLY A 130 38.70 -27.05 -0.73
C GLY A 130 37.27 -27.60 -0.69
N GLU A 131 36.24 -26.80 -0.84
CA GLU A 131 34.82 -27.15 -0.87
C GLU A 131 34.26 -26.93 -2.27
N THR A 132 34.78 -27.68 -3.24
CA THR A 132 34.47 -27.47 -4.65
C THR A 132 33.00 -27.62 -4.98
N GLY A 133 32.40 -26.54 -5.48
CA GLY A 133 31.01 -26.52 -5.95
C GLY A 133 30.00 -26.08 -4.90
N ASP A 134 30.39 -25.91 -3.64
CA ASP A 134 29.53 -25.35 -2.60
C ASP A 134 29.65 -23.83 -2.57
N PHE A 135 28.49 -23.14 -2.58
CA PHE A 135 28.42 -21.67 -2.51
C PHE A 135 27.80 -21.23 -1.19
N TYR A 136 28.59 -20.62 -0.34
CA TYR A 136 28.10 -19.98 0.89
C TYR A 136 27.40 -18.67 0.55
N TYR A 137 26.37 -18.31 1.30
CA TYR A 137 25.64 -17.07 1.08
C TYR A 137 25.14 -16.45 2.37
N ASP A 138 25.05 -15.13 2.35
CA ASP A 138 24.34 -14.28 3.29
C ASP A 138 23.20 -13.56 2.58
N LEU A 139 21.98 -13.87 2.96
CA LEU A 139 20.76 -13.33 2.38
C LEU A 139 20.01 -12.49 3.41
N THR A 140 19.84 -11.21 3.15
CA THR A 140 19.02 -10.30 3.96
C THR A 140 17.74 -9.96 3.23
N LEU A 141 16.63 -10.23 3.89
CA LEU A 141 15.27 -10.01 3.41
C LEU A 141 14.59 -8.95 4.26
N THR A 142 13.94 -8.00 3.63
CA THR A 142 13.15 -6.96 4.32
C THR A 142 11.68 -7.09 3.96
N GLU A 143 10.81 -7.02 4.96
CA GLU A 143 9.34 -7.03 4.77
C GLU A 143 8.93 -6.01 3.70
N TYR A 144 8.16 -6.45 2.73
CA TYR A 144 7.55 -5.57 1.75
C TYR A 144 6.12 -5.25 2.17
N ARG A 145 5.81 -3.95 2.23
CA ARG A 145 4.45 -3.44 2.41
C ARG A 145 4.01 -2.74 1.14
N ASP A 146 2.88 -3.16 0.61
CA ASP A 146 2.29 -2.48 -0.54
C ASP A 146 1.96 -1.02 -0.15
N TYR A 147 2.54 -0.09 -0.90
CA TYR A 147 2.35 1.35 -0.74
C TYR A 147 1.47 1.96 -1.82
N THR A 148 0.88 1.13 -2.67
CA THR A 148 -0.07 1.58 -3.69
C THR A 148 -1.23 2.31 -3.03
N PRO A 149 -1.52 3.57 -3.39
CA PRO A 149 -2.65 4.29 -2.82
C PRO A 149 -3.94 3.52 -3.09
N GLY A 150 -4.56 3.06 -2.03
CA GLY A 150 -5.83 2.34 -2.12
C GLY A 150 -6.90 3.20 -2.79
N THR A 151 -7.53 2.68 -3.82
CA THR A 151 -8.70 3.34 -4.43
C THR A 151 -9.85 3.28 -3.44
N VAL A 152 -10.17 4.40 -2.81
CA VAL A 152 -11.36 4.50 -1.97
C VAL A 152 -12.57 4.47 -2.89
N GLN A 153 -13.26 3.35 -2.95
CA GLN A 153 -14.61 3.30 -3.54
C GLN A 153 -15.56 4.01 -2.56
N VAL A 154 -15.89 5.26 -2.88
CA VAL A 154 -16.98 5.95 -2.17
C VAL A 154 -18.28 5.24 -2.54
N LYS A 155 -18.78 4.35 -1.67
CA LYS A 155 -20.16 3.85 -1.77
C LYS A 155 -21.08 5.07 -1.61
N GLN A 156 -21.72 5.47 -2.70
CA GLN A 156 -22.88 6.37 -2.60
C GLN A 156 -23.91 5.71 -1.68
N PRO A 157 -24.37 6.40 -0.62
CA PRO A 157 -25.47 5.89 0.18
C PRO A 157 -26.72 5.82 -0.73
N SER A 158 -27.20 4.61 -0.99
CA SER A 158 -28.52 4.40 -1.57
C SER A 158 -29.53 4.93 -0.58
N ALA A 159 -30.26 5.97 -0.98
CA ALA A 159 -31.38 6.50 -0.21
C ALA A 159 -32.50 5.46 -0.14
N GLN A 160 -32.60 4.76 0.98
CA GLN A 160 -33.88 4.15 1.41
C GLN A 160 -33.85 3.75 2.89
N GLY A 161 -34.69 4.39 3.69
CA GLY A 161 -35.32 3.81 4.87
C GLY A 161 -34.71 4.11 6.24
N SER A 162 -35.33 5.07 6.94
CA SER A 162 -35.61 5.12 8.40
C SER A 162 -34.52 4.76 9.43
N ALA A 163 -34.25 5.71 10.31
CA ALA A 163 -33.39 5.77 11.48
C ALA A 163 -33.56 4.65 12.52
N PRO A 164 -32.62 4.46 13.49
CA PRO A 164 -32.49 5.42 14.59
C PRO A 164 -31.03 5.82 14.96
N SER A 165 -30.97 6.94 15.67
CA SER A 165 -29.84 7.63 16.24
C SER A 165 -28.78 6.76 16.91
N ALA A 166 -27.52 6.94 16.50
CA ALA A 166 -26.35 6.69 17.31
C ALA A 166 -25.49 7.96 17.34
N ILE A 167 -25.04 8.31 18.51
CA ILE A 167 -24.30 9.50 18.89
C ILE A 167 -23.01 9.58 18.04
N ALA A 168 -22.92 10.64 17.23
CA ALA A 168 -21.74 10.93 16.41
C ALA A 168 -20.70 11.65 17.26
N GLU A 169 -19.47 11.11 17.29
CA GLU A 169 -18.27 11.85 17.68
C GLU A 169 -18.00 13.00 16.70
N PRO A 170 -17.48 14.15 17.16
CA PRO A 170 -17.31 15.33 16.32
C PRO A 170 -16.20 15.13 15.29
N THR A 171 -16.58 14.81 14.09
CA THR A 171 -15.67 14.89 12.93
C THR A 171 -15.34 16.36 12.68
N ARG A 172 -14.04 16.70 12.77
CA ARG A 172 -13.50 18.01 12.46
C ARG A 172 -13.93 18.38 11.03
N SER A 173 -14.88 19.28 10.91
CA SER A 173 -15.36 19.77 9.61
C SER A 173 -14.22 20.50 8.90
N VAL A 174 -13.86 19.97 7.71
CA VAL A 174 -13.08 20.75 6.74
C VAL A 174 -13.88 22.03 6.45
N PRO A 175 -13.29 23.23 6.56
CA PRO A 175 -14.02 24.46 6.27
C PRO A 175 -14.54 24.38 4.83
N LYS A 176 -15.86 24.45 4.67
CA LYS A 176 -16.51 24.60 3.37
C LYS A 176 -15.97 25.91 2.80
N SER A 177 -15.15 25.85 1.76
CA SER A 177 -14.69 27.04 1.06
C SER A 177 -15.91 27.82 0.62
N GLU A 178 -16.12 29.02 1.16
CA GLU A 178 -17.27 29.85 0.79
C GLU A 178 -17.17 30.20 -0.69
N LEU A 179 -18.27 29.97 -1.41
CA LEU A 179 -18.37 30.34 -2.81
C LEU A 179 -18.26 31.83 -2.98
N ALA A 180 -17.19 32.32 -3.61
CA ALA A 180 -16.92 33.72 -3.88
C ALA A 180 -16.80 33.98 -5.39
N VAL A 181 -16.93 35.25 -5.78
CA VAL A 181 -16.63 35.66 -7.16
C VAL A 181 -15.14 35.41 -7.42
N GLY A 182 -14.84 34.73 -8.52
CA GLY A 182 -13.49 34.30 -8.87
C GLY A 182 -13.22 32.83 -8.56
N SER A 183 -13.98 32.17 -7.68
CA SER A 183 -13.81 30.75 -7.35
C SER A 183 -13.93 29.87 -8.57
N VAL A 184 -13.06 28.85 -8.63
CA VAL A 184 -13.11 27.80 -9.62
C VAL A 184 -13.91 26.64 -9.07
N CYS A 185 -14.93 26.19 -9.81
CA CYS A 185 -15.89 25.20 -9.37
C CYS A 185 -16.09 24.13 -10.44
N LEU A 186 -16.43 22.91 -10.00
CA LEU A 186 -17.08 21.93 -10.86
C LEU A 186 -18.59 22.15 -10.83
N VAL A 187 -19.20 22.20 -11.99
CA VAL A 187 -20.65 22.35 -12.11
C VAL A 187 -21.29 21.02 -12.54
N ASN A 188 -22.33 20.64 -11.81
CA ASN A 188 -23.18 19.50 -12.13
C ASN A 188 -24.65 19.97 -12.14
N GLY A 189 -25.09 20.49 -13.29
CA GLY A 189 -26.44 21.00 -13.44
C GLY A 189 -26.63 21.86 -14.68
N SER A 190 -27.84 22.35 -14.87
CA SER A 190 -28.21 23.18 -16.02
C SER A 190 -27.85 24.63 -15.84
N TYR A 191 -27.55 25.28 -16.95
CA TYR A 191 -27.37 26.74 -17.06
C TYR A 191 -28.64 27.39 -17.58
N TYR A 192 -28.91 28.61 -17.15
CA TYR A 192 -30.06 29.43 -17.55
C TYR A 192 -29.59 30.78 -18.04
N SER A 193 -30.37 31.39 -18.94
CA SER A 193 -30.05 32.69 -19.52
C SER A 193 -30.19 33.84 -18.49
N SER A 194 -31.02 33.67 -17.47
CA SER A 194 -31.20 34.67 -16.41
C SER A 194 -31.15 34.03 -15.01
N SER A 195 -30.97 34.87 -14.00
CA SER A 195 -30.99 34.48 -12.59
C SER A 195 -32.40 34.06 -12.09
N TYR A 196 -33.43 34.23 -12.91
CA TYR A 196 -34.80 33.80 -12.61
C TYR A 196 -35.15 32.44 -13.22
N GLY A 197 -34.27 31.84 -14.06
CA GLY A 197 -34.48 30.56 -14.69
C GLY A 197 -35.13 30.64 -16.09
N ASP A 198 -35.09 31.79 -16.72
CA ASP A 198 -35.59 31.96 -18.09
C ASP A 198 -34.69 31.23 -19.08
N GLY A 199 -35.24 30.34 -19.85
CA GLY A 199 -34.63 29.61 -20.97
C GLY A 199 -33.36 28.85 -20.62
N PRO A 200 -33.31 27.52 -20.88
CA PRO A 200 -32.11 26.75 -20.67
C PRO A 200 -31.00 27.20 -21.61
N SER A 201 -29.80 27.51 -21.07
CA SER A 201 -28.62 27.94 -21.83
C SER A 201 -27.60 26.83 -22.06
N GLY A 202 -27.77 25.69 -21.39
CA GLY A 202 -26.88 24.54 -21.49
C GLY A 202 -26.87 23.68 -20.27
N ASN A 203 -26.03 22.63 -20.27
CA ASN A 203 -25.84 21.74 -19.14
C ASN A 203 -24.36 21.51 -18.88
N GLY A 204 -23.96 21.50 -17.60
CA GLY A 204 -22.63 21.14 -17.15
C GLY A 204 -22.67 19.82 -16.39
N SER A 205 -21.84 18.87 -16.81
CA SER A 205 -21.64 17.60 -16.10
C SER A 205 -20.16 17.45 -15.81
N GLY A 206 -19.74 17.78 -14.57
CA GLY A 206 -18.34 17.75 -14.16
C GLY A 206 -17.44 18.77 -14.87
N ARG A 207 -18.02 19.82 -15.44
CA ARG A 207 -17.24 20.84 -16.16
C ARG A 207 -16.66 21.86 -15.17
N GLN A 208 -15.41 22.20 -15.37
CA GLN A 208 -14.75 23.27 -14.61
C GLN A 208 -15.17 24.63 -15.13
N VAL A 209 -15.59 25.49 -14.20
CA VAL A 209 -16.11 26.82 -14.47
C VAL A 209 -15.59 27.83 -13.45
N ARG A 210 -15.61 29.11 -13.81
CA ARG A 210 -15.28 30.21 -12.89
C ARG A 210 -16.52 30.99 -12.53
N VAL A 211 -16.70 31.31 -11.26
CA VAL A 211 -17.78 32.16 -10.78
C VAL A 211 -17.47 33.61 -11.15
N SER A 212 -18.30 34.19 -12.00
CA SER A 212 -18.12 35.60 -12.44
C SER A 212 -18.99 36.56 -11.67
N ARG A 213 -20.14 36.14 -11.18
CA ARG A 213 -21.06 36.98 -10.42
C ARG A 213 -21.94 36.16 -9.49
N ILE A 214 -22.23 36.72 -8.32
CA ILE A 214 -23.21 36.17 -7.37
C ILE A 214 -24.23 37.27 -7.10
N VAL A 215 -25.53 36.97 -7.19
CA VAL A 215 -26.64 37.83 -6.83
C VAL A 215 -27.34 37.31 -5.58
N ASP A 216 -28.31 38.03 -5.05
CA ASP A 216 -29.02 37.71 -3.82
C ASP A 216 -29.61 36.29 -3.85
N ALA A 217 -29.54 35.61 -2.69
CA ALA A 217 -30.00 34.24 -2.50
C ALA A 217 -31.53 34.03 -2.68
N ILE A 218 -32.28 35.11 -2.88
CA ILE A 218 -33.75 35.07 -3.14
C ILE A 218 -34.03 34.58 -4.56
N ARG A 219 -33.02 34.53 -5.43
CA ARG A 219 -33.18 34.09 -6.82
C ARG A 219 -32.92 32.59 -6.97
N ASP A 220 -33.69 31.95 -7.84
CA ASP A 220 -33.58 30.49 -8.04
C ASP A 220 -32.22 30.07 -8.58
N TYR A 221 -31.56 30.93 -9.36
CA TYR A 221 -30.24 30.67 -9.97
C TYR A 221 -29.27 31.85 -9.68
N PRO A 222 -28.76 31.95 -8.45
CA PRO A 222 -28.03 33.14 -8.00
C PRO A 222 -26.61 33.27 -8.51
N VAL A 223 -26.02 32.23 -9.14
CA VAL A 223 -24.61 32.23 -9.50
C VAL A 223 -24.42 32.21 -11.02
N HIS A 224 -23.77 33.26 -11.53
CA HIS A 224 -23.34 33.27 -12.93
C HIS A 224 -21.95 32.72 -13.11
N VAL A 225 -21.80 31.81 -14.09
CA VAL A 225 -20.55 31.09 -14.35
C VAL A 225 -20.08 31.30 -15.78
N THR A 226 -18.76 31.29 -15.95
CA THR A 226 -18.06 31.39 -17.22
C THR A 226 -17.15 30.18 -17.41
N ALA A 227 -16.85 29.84 -18.64
CA ALA A 227 -15.80 28.89 -18.94
C ALA A 227 -14.43 29.44 -18.54
N GLU A 228 -13.43 28.60 -18.32
CA GLU A 228 -12.05 29.05 -18.04
C GLU A 228 -11.49 29.97 -19.14
N SER A 229 -11.93 29.78 -20.39
CA SER A 229 -11.60 30.63 -21.53
C SER A 229 -12.31 32.02 -21.53
N GLY A 230 -13.15 32.28 -20.53
CA GLY A 230 -13.86 33.58 -20.38
C GLY A 230 -15.24 33.64 -21.03
N GLY A 231 -15.69 32.60 -21.76
CA GLY A 231 -17.02 32.58 -22.37
C GLY A 231 -18.14 32.45 -21.32
N ALA A 232 -19.19 33.28 -21.41
CA ALA A 232 -20.35 33.17 -20.52
C ALA A 232 -21.11 31.87 -20.76
N LEU A 233 -21.42 31.12 -19.69
CA LEU A 233 -22.18 29.87 -19.75
C LEU A 233 -23.63 30.08 -19.29
N GLY A 234 -23.83 30.91 -18.30
CA GLY A 234 -25.14 31.25 -17.77
C GLY A 234 -25.25 31.22 -16.25
N TRP A 235 -26.49 31.18 -15.79
CA TRP A 235 -26.82 31.17 -14.35
C TRP A 235 -27.14 29.78 -13.88
N THR A 236 -26.69 29.43 -12.68
CA THR A 236 -26.88 28.09 -12.10
C THR A 236 -27.20 28.18 -10.61
N LYS A 237 -27.69 27.07 -10.06
CA LYS A 237 -27.94 26.93 -8.61
C LYS A 237 -26.64 26.83 -7.84
N ARG A 238 -26.62 27.36 -6.62
CA ARG A 238 -25.47 27.26 -5.72
C ARG A 238 -25.12 25.81 -5.39
N GLU A 239 -26.16 24.96 -5.27
CA GLU A 239 -26.04 23.55 -4.97
C GLU A 239 -25.39 22.72 -6.11
N SER A 240 -25.46 23.24 -7.33
CA SER A 240 -24.85 22.61 -8.51
C SER A 240 -23.35 22.87 -8.63
N LEU A 241 -22.76 23.63 -7.71
CA LEU A 241 -21.36 24.06 -7.74
C LEU A 241 -20.56 23.45 -6.58
N GLN A 242 -19.47 22.79 -6.92
CA GLN A 242 -18.49 22.30 -5.97
C GLN A 242 -17.22 23.13 -6.11
N VAL A 243 -16.83 23.89 -5.09
CA VAL A 243 -15.62 24.73 -5.10
C VAL A 243 -14.38 23.84 -5.10
N ILE A 244 -13.47 24.09 -6.05
CA ILE A 244 -12.16 23.44 -6.17
C ILE A 244 -11.06 24.35 -5.63
N SER A 245 -11.10 25.63 -6.00
CA SER A 245 -10.15 26.65 -5.51
C SER A 245 -10.79 28.02 -5.52
N ILE A 246 -10.27 28.91 -4.68
CA ILE A 246 -10.70 30.32 -4.57
C ILE A 246 -9.66 31.20 -5.23
#